data_c9f49496f08a9ba60c4d59ba0abf4c44
#
_entry.id   c9f49496f08a9ba60c4d59ba0abf4c44
#
_cell.length_a   1.000
_cell.length_b   1.000
_cell.length_c   1.000
_cell.angle_alpha   90.00
_cell.angle_beta   90.00
_cell.angle_gamma   90.00
#
_symmetry.space_group_name_H-M   'P 1'
#
loop_
_entity.id
_entity.type
_entity.pdbx_description
1 polymer ?
#
loop_
_entity_poly.entity_id
_entity_poly.type
_entity_poly.pdbx_seq_one_letter_code
_entity_poly.pdbx_strand_id
1 'polypeptide(L)'
;MDAAHFVLAPFLGMLWCFERVFIPAPAGRKRFNVLGALHAITHELVTVTNDTYINAASVCELLHRLAALNLGMPITLVLNNARYQKCYVVQALATALQIELLYLPPYSPNLNLIERLWKFVKKKCLYSTYHANFTDFRRAISECLAQTQTLYKKELDTWLTLRFQTFKKSQLMVR
;
A
#
# COMPACT_ATOMS: atom_id res chain seq x y z
N MET A 1 -1.34 5.57 -5.98
CA MET A 1 -1.79 5.64 -4.56
C MET A 1 -2.72 4.49 -4.25
N ASP A 2 -2.61 3.93 -3.05
CA ASP A 2 -3.52 2.89 -2.56
C ASP A 2 -3.43 2.74 -1.04
N ALA A 3 -4.41 2.08 -0.42
CA ALA A 3 -4.46 1.81 1.01
C ALA A 3 -4.24 0.31 1.30
N ALA A 4 -3.27 0.01 2.15
CA ALA A 4 -3.07 -1.32 2.70
C ALA A 4 -3.63 -1.41 4.13
N HIS A 5 -4.35 -2.49 4.41
CA HIS A 5 -4.87 -2.81 5.73
C HIS A 5 -4.11 -4.03 6.26
N PHE A 6 -3.19 -3.79 7.18
CA PHE A 6 -2.45 -4.85 7.85
C PHE A 6 -3.20 -5.22 9.13
N VAL A 7 -3.60 -6.47 9.23
CA VAL A 7 -4.37 -6.99 10.38
C VAL A 7 -3.44 -7.88 11.19
N LEU A 8 -3.32 -7.60 12.49
CA LEU A 8 -2.68 -8.53 13.41
C LEU A 8 -3.60 -9.78 13.52
N ALA A 9 -3.22 -10.79 12.76
CA ALA A 9 -3.96 -12.02 12.59
C ALA A 9 -3.07 -13.21 13.00
N PRO A 10 -3.61 -14.42 13.06
CA PRO A 10 -2.79 -15.59 13.22
C PRO A 10 -1.69 -15.65 12.15
N PHE A 11 -0.62 -16.28 12.53
CA PHE A 11 0.58 -16.48 11.73
C PHE A 11 0.30 -16.77 10.26
N LEU A 12 0.87 -15.96 9.38
CA LEU A 12 0.78 -16.14 7.93
C LEU A 12 2.02 -16.91 7.45
N GLY A 13 1.85 -18.14 7.03
CA GLY A 13 2.92 -18.96 6.51
C GLY A 13 2.81 -20.42 6.90
N MET A 14 3.76 -21.21 6.44
CA MET A 14 3.94 -22.61 6.83
C MET A 14 5.27 -22.75 7.54
N LEU A 15 5.28 -23.49 8.64
CA LEU A 15 6.49 -23.93 9.35
C LEU A 15 6.54 -25.45 9.27
N TRP A 16 7.70 -25.97 8.86
CA TRP A 16 8.02 -27.38 9.01
C TRP A 16 8.57 -27.59 10.42
N CYS A 17 7.89 -28.42 11.20
CA CYS A 17 8.26 -28.73 12.57
C CYS A 17 8.28 -30.26 12.73
N PHE A 18 9.20 -30.79 13.55
CA PHE A 18 9.21 -32.21 13.93
C PHE A 18 8.06 -32.55 14.90
N GLU A 19 7.59 -31.56 15.65
CA GLU A 19 6.50 -31.68 16.60
C GLU A 19 5.43 -30.62 16.33
N ARG A 20 4.19 -30.90 16.79
CA ARG A 20 3.07 -29.96 16.63
C ARG A 20 3.29 -28.75 17.53
N VAL A 21 3.42 -27.57 16.91
CA VAL A 21 3.58 -26.29 17.60
C VAL A 21 2.25 -25.53 17.63
N PHE A 22 1.86 -25.02 18.78
CA PHE A 22 0.71 -24.13 18.94
C PHE A 22 1.21 -22.68 19.01
N ILE A 23 0.74 -21.86 18.09
CA ILE A 23 1.07 -20.43 18.04
C ILE A 23 -0.12 -19.67 18.65
N PRO A 24 0.08 -18.88 19.72
CA PRO A 24 -0.97 -18.07 20.29
C PRO A 24 -1.50 -17.06 19.24
N ALA A 25 -2.82 -17.03 19.05
CA ALA A 25 -3.45 -16.01 18.21
C ALA A 25 -3.95 -14.87 19.12
N PRO A 26 -3.68 -13.61 18.77
CA PRO A 26 -4.18 -12.48 19.54
C PRO A 26 -5.71 -12.45 19.52
N ALA A 27 -6.32 -12.18 20.67
CA ALA A 27 -7.74 -11.92 20.76
C ALA A 27 -8.06 -10.56 20.11
N GLY A 28 -8.95 -10.58 19.12
CA GLY A 28 -9.37 -9.37 18.40
C GLY A 28 -8.53 -9.08 17.14
N ARG A 29 -9.14 -8.28 16.26
CA ARG A 29 -8.53 -7.91 14.96
C ARG A 29 -8.06 -6.47 15.00
N LYS A 30 -6.93 -6.22 15.65
CA LYS A 30 -6.27 -4.92 15.56
C LYS A 30 -5.70 -4.75 14.16
N ARG A 31 -5.91 -3.56 13.58
CA ARG A 31 -5.39 -3.27 12.24
C ARG A 31 -4.50 -2.02 12.24
N PHE A 32 -3.50 -2.06 11.43
CA PHE A 32 -2.66 -0.93 11.08
C PHE A 32 -2.88 -0.59 9.61
N ASN A 33 -3.34 0.61 9.33
CA ASN A 33 -3.65 1.06 7.98
C ASN A 33 -2.53 1.97 7.48
N VAL A 34 -2.16 1.79 6.24
CA VAL A 34 -1.18 2.61 5.53
C VAL A 34 -1.79 3.05 4.21
N LEU A 35 -2.03 4.35 4.06
CA LEU A 35 -2.33 4.96 2.78
C LEU A 35 -1.01 5.45 2.19
N GLY A 36 -0.66 5.03 0.98
CA GLY A 36 0.61 5.37 0.36
C GLY A 36 0.47 5.93 -1.05
N ALA A 37 1.38 6.83 -1.41
CA ALA A 37 1.67 7.22 -2.78
C ALA A 37 3.11 6.85 -3.10
N LEU A 38 3.30 6.07 -4.15
CA LEU A 38 4.59 5.59 -4.62
C LEU A 38 4.96 6.31 -5.91
N HIS A 39 6.14 6.94 -5.96
CA HIS A 39 6.66 7.51 -7.19
C HIS A 39 7.03 6.39 -8.16
N ALA A 40 6.53 6.46 -9.39
CA ALA A 40 6.60 5.34 -10.34
C ALA A 40 8.03 5.03 -10.85
N ILE A 41 8.95 5.99 -10.76
CA ILE A 41 10.32 5.88 -11.28
C ILE A 41 11.33 5.81 -10.13
N THR A 42 11.28 6.75 -9.17
CA THR A 42 12.26 6.79 -8.06
C THR A 42 11.93 5.80 -6.95
N HIS A 43 10.69 5.30 -6.92
CA HIS A 43 10.12 4.44 -5.88
C HIS A 43 10.08 5.09 -4.50
N GLU A 44 10.20 6.42 -4.43
CA GLU A 44 9.97 7.17 -3.19
C GLU A 44 8.53 7.01 -2.73
N LEU A 45 8.37 6.87 -1.43
CA LEU A 45 7.09 6.54 -0.81
C LEU A 45 6.68 7.63 0.18
N VAL A 46 5.48 8.19 -0.01
CA VAL A 46 4.82 9.07 0.94
C VAL A 46 3.66 8.33 1.57
N THR A 47 3.56 8.31 2.90
CA THR A 47 2.52 7.54 3.61
C THR A 47 1.78 8.37 4.64
N VAL A 48 0.52 8.00 4.87
CA VAL A 48 -0.32 8.39 6.02
C VAL A 48 -0.74 7.11 6.71
N THR A 49 -0.60 7.03 8.02
CA THR A 49 -0.89 5.82 8.79
C THR A 49 -1.88 6.07 9.92
N ASN A 50 -2.73 5.11 10.22
CA ASN A 50 -3.61 5.14 11.39
C ASN A 50 -4.00 3.72 11.83
N ASP A 51 -4.61 3.63 13.01
CA ASP A 51 -5.08 2.36 13.61
C ASP A 51 -6.62 2.22 13.53
N THR A 52 -7.29 3.15 12.86
CA THR A 52 -8.75 3.20 12.73
C THR A 52 -9.20 2.78 11.33
N TYR A 53 -9.34 3.73 10.41
CA TYR A 53 -9.71 3.47 9.01
C TYR A 53 -9.23 4.60 8.10
N ILE A 54 -9.01 4.28 6.83
CA ILE A 54 -8.68 5.25 5.79
C ILE A 54 -9.99 5.84 5.23
N ASN A 55 -10.03 7.17 5.16
CA ASN A 55 -11.17 7.94 4.67
C ASN A 55 -10.73 9.15 3.83
N ALA A 56 -11.65 10.01 3.46
CA ALA A 56 -11.36 11.22 2.69
C ALA A 56 -10.34 12.15 3.37
N ALA A 57 -10.40 12.29 4.71
CA ALA A 57 -9.44 13.11 5.45
C ALA A 57 -8.01 12.55 5.34
N SER A 58 -7.86 11.22 5.39
CA SER A 58 -6.55 10.56 5.16
C SER A 58 -6.01 10.84 3.76
N VAL A 59 -6.89 10.87 2.74
CA VAL A 59 -6.48 11.22 1.36
C VAL A 59 -6.08 12.68 1.28
N CYS A 60 -6.84 13.59 1.88
CA CYS A 60 -6.49 15.02 1.93
C CYS A 60 -5.14 15.25 2.61
N GLU A 61 -4.87 14.56 3.71
CA GLU A 61 -3.57 14.62 4.38
C GLU A 61 -2.44 14.15 3.44
N LEU A 62 -2.64 13.05 2.71
CA LEU A 62 -1.66 12.57 1.73
C LEU A 62 -1.43 13.58 0.61
N LEU A 63 -2.48 14.22 0.08
CA LEU A 63 -2.37 15.27 -0.93
C LEU A 63 -1.54 16.46 -0.43
N HIS A 64 -1.77 16.91 0.80
CA HIS A 64 -0.95 17.97 1.41
C HIS A 64 0.52 17.56 1.54
N ARG A 65 0.80 16.32 1.95
CA ARG A 65 2.17 15.80 2.03
C ARG A 65 2.85 15.76 0.67
N LEU A 66 2.13 15.37 -0.38
CA LEU A 66 2.65 15.35 -1.75
C LEU A 66 2.94 16.77 -2.26
N ALA A 67 2.02 17.71 -2.05
CA ALA A 67 2.23 19.11 -2.42
C ALA A 67 3.41 19.74 -1.69
N ALA A 68 3.63 19.40 -0.41
CA ALA A 68 4.75 19.89 0.39
C ALA A 68 6.14 19.42 -0.11
N LEU A 69 6.20 18.42 -0.97
CA LEU A 69 7.47 17.98 -1.59
C LEU A 69 8.05 19.02 -2.57
N ASN A 70 7.23 19.97 -3.04
CA ASN A 70 7.63 21.04 -3.96
C ASN A 70 8.49 20.56 -5.14
N LEU A 71 8.02 19.52 -5.84
CA LEU A 71 8.81 18.82 -6.87
C LEU A 71 9.13 19.68 -8.11
N GLY A 72 8.53 20.87 -8.25
CA GLY A 72 8.70 21.75 -9.40
C GLY A 72 8.15 21.18 -10.72
N MET A 73 7.36 20.11 -10.66
CA MET A 73 6.72 19.46 -11.80
C MET A 73 5.27 19.06 -11.49
N PRO A 74 4.41 18.92 -12.52
CA PRO A 74 3.05 18.44 -12.34
C PRO A 74 3.01 17.04 -11.71
N ILE A 75 2.09 16.83 -10.78
CA ILE A 75 1.84 15.54 -10.14
C ILE A 75 0.56 14.94 -10.69
N THR A 76 0.65 13.77 -11.33
CA THR A 76 -0.51 12.95 -11.67
C THR A 76 -0.59 11.78 -10.70
N LEU A 77 -1.63 11.72 -9.87
CA LEU A 77 -1.84 10.69 -8.87
C LEU A 77 -2.76 9.61 -9.41
N VAL A 78 -2.19 8.43 -9.69
CA VAL A 78 -2.96 7.25 -10.12
C VAL A 78 -3.57 6.57 -8.90
N LEU A 79 -4.88 6.33 -8.91
CA LEU A 79 -5.62 5.80 -7.77
C LEU A 79 -6.77 4.86 -8.16
N ASN A 80 -7.21 4.07 -7.20
CA ASN A 80 -8.33 3.16 -7.35
C ASN A 80 -9.68 3.91 -7.31
N ASN A 81 -10.78 3.18 -7.55
CA ASN A 81 -12.13 3.74 -7.61
C ASN A 81 -12.87 3.75 -6.26
N ALA A 82 -12.19 3.82 -5.11
CA ALA A 82 -12.84 3.85 -3.81
C ALA A 82 -13.66 5.14 -3.61
N ARG A 83 -14.85 5.02 -3.00
CA ARG A 83 -15.78 6.16 -2.84
C ARG A 83 -15.15 7.34 -2.11
N TYR A 84 -14.36 7.11 -1.08
CA TYR A 84 -13.69 8.16 -0.30
C TYR A 84 -12.59 8.88 -1.10
N GLN A 85 -12.08 8.29 -2.18
CA GLN A 85 -11.11 8.91 -3.09
C GLN A 85 -11.79 9.80 -4.14
N LYS A 86 -13.07 9.55 -4.43
CA LYS A 86 -13.85 10.26 -5.46
C LYS A 86 -14.77 11.34 -4.89
N CYS A 87 -14.76 11.59 -3.60
CA CYS A 87 -15.63 12.58 -3.00
C CYS A 87 -15.21 14.02 -3.38
N TYR A 88 -16.18 14.93 -3.34
CA TYR A 88 -15.98 16.34 -3.71
C TYR A 88 -14.80 17.00 -2.98
N VAL A 89 -14.64 16.74 -1.67
CA VAL A 89 -13.58 17.36 -0.86
C VAL A 89 -12.18 16.98 -1.38
N VAL A 90 -11.98 15.72 -1.74
CA VAL A 90 -10.69 15.23 -2.28
C VAL A 90 -10.42 15.84 -3.65
N GLN A 91 -11.44 15.89 -4.53
CA GLN A 91 -11.30 16.46 -5.87
C GLN A 91 -11.02 17.97 -5.82
N ALA A 92 -11.75 18.71 -4.98
CA ALA A 92 -11.56 20.15 -4.80
C ALA A 92 -10.16 20.45 -4.27
N LEU A 93 -9.69 19.72 -3.26
CA LEU A 93 -8.35 19.88 -2.72
C LEU A 93 -7.25 19.54 -3.74
N ALA A 94 -7.41 18.45 -4.49
CA ALA A 94 -6.45 18.08 -5.54
C ALA A 94 -6.34 19.18 -6.61
N THR A 95 -7.46 19.75 -7.02
CA THR A 95 -7.49 20.90 -7.95
C THR A 95 -6.77 22.12 -7.36
N ALA A 96 -7.04 22.47 -6.10
CA ALA A 96 -6.39 23.58 -5.43
C ALA A 96 -4.87 23.41 -5.28
N LEU A 97 -4.41 22.16 -5.11
CA LEU A 97 -3.00 21.79 -5.03
C LEU A 97 -2.36 21.50 -6.39
N GLN A 98 -3.08 21.64 -7.49
CA GLN A 98 -2.63 21.36 -8.86
C GLN A 98 -2.16 19.90 -9.03
N ILE A 99 -2.81 18.96 -8.34
CA ILE A 99 -2.58 17.52 -8.44
C ILE A 99 -3.67 16.92 -9.32
N GLU A 100 -3.28 16.29 -10.42
CA GLU A 100 -4.19 15.56 -11.29
C GLU A 100 -4.54 14.20 -10.68
N LEU A 101 -5.84 13.85 -10.67
CA LEU A 101 -6.33 12.55 -10.21
C LEU A 101 -6.70 11.65 -11.40
N LEU A 102 -5.96 10.57 -11.61
CA LEU A 102 -6.21 9.58 -12.64
C LEU A 102 -6.76 8.29 -12.01
N TYR A 103 -8.04 8.00 -12.29
CA TYR A 103 -8.70 6.81 -11.74
C TYR A 103 -8.51 5.60 -12.64
N LEU A 104 -8.02 4.49 -12.06
CA LEU A 104 -7.90 3.22 -12.77
C LEU A 104 -9.26 2.62 -13.09
N PRO A 105 -9.37 1.79 -14.13
CA PRO A 105 -10.59 1.02 -14.38
C PRO A 105 -10.99 0.17 -13.17
N PRO A 106 -12.28 -0.09 -12.94
CA PRO A 106 -12.71 -1.00 -11.88
C PRO A 106 -12.05 -2.38 -12.02
N TYR A 107 -11.77 -3.02 -10.89
CA TYR A 107 -11.19 -4.38 -10.81
C TYR A 107 -9.83 -4.56 -11.51
N SER A 108 -9.01 -3.50 -11.54
CA SER A 108 -7.69 -3.52 -12.20
C SER A 108 -6.53 -3.28 -11.21
N PRO A 109 -6.42 -4.01 -10.10
CA PRO A 109 -5.34 -3.80 -9.12
C PRO A 109 -3.96 -4.09 -9.70
N ASN A 110 -3.87 -4.96 -10.71
CA ASN A 110 -2.64 -5.27 -11.43
C ASN A 110 -2.02 -4.05 -12.13
N LEU A 111 -2.79 -2.99 -12.39
CA LEU A 111 -2.32 -1.74 -12.98
C LEU A 111 -1.82 -0.73 -11.93
N ASN A 112 -2.01 -1.00 -10.64
CA ASN A 112 -1.54 -0.14 -9.57
C ASN A 112 -0.20 -0.64 -9.03
N LEU A 113 0.87 0.10 -9.33
CA LEU A 113 2.24 -0.30 -8.98
C LEU A 113 2.43 -0.51 -7.47
N ILE A 114 1.78 0.30 -6.63
CA ILE A 114 1.91 0.24 -5.18
C ILE A 114 1.38 -1.07 -4.58
N GLU A 115 0.49 -1.79 -5.28
CA GLU A 115 0.03 -3.12 -4.85
C GLU A 115 1.19 -4.13 -4.74
N ARG A 116 2.22 -3.98 -5.59
CA ARG A 116 3.43 -4.81 -5.52
C ARG A 116 4.26 -4.47 -4.29
N LEU A 117 4.31 -3.19 -3.90
CA LEU A 117 4.94 -2.77 -2.64
C LEU A 117 4.22 -3.40 -1.44
N TRP A 118 2.88 -3.41 -1.41
CA TRP A 118 2.14 -4.04 -0.33
C TRP A 118 2.40 -5.55 -0.23
N LYS A 119 2.51 -6.23 -1.35
CA LYS A 119 2.91 -7.66 -1.38
C LYS A 119 4.32 -7.86 -0.84
N PHE A 120 5.25 -7.00 -1.21
CA PHE A 120 6.62 -7.02 -0.69
C PHE A 120 6.65 -6.82 0.83
N VAL A 121 5.99 -5.79 1.35
CA VAL A 121 5.92 -5.51 2.79
C VAL A 121 5.33 -6.69 3.56
N LYS A 122 4.23 -7.27 3.08
CA LYS A 122 3.64 -8.48 3.68
C LYS A 122 4.64 -9.64 3.70
N LYS A 123 5.36 -9.86 2.61
CA LYS A 123 6.37 -10.92 2.53
C LYS A 123 7.51 -10.71 3.52
N LYS A 124 7.98 -9.48 3.69
CA LYS A 124 9.13 -9.17 4.57
C LYS A 124 8.77 -9.16 6.05
N CYS A 125 7.59 -8.66 6.41
CA CYS A 125 7.24 -8.37 7.79
C CYS A 125 6.27 -9.37 8.41
N LEU A 126 5.44 -10.06 7.60
CA LEU A 126 4.32 -10.84 8.10
C LEU A 126 4.42 -12.33 7.79
N TYR A 127 4.93 -12.70 6.60
CA TYR A 127 5.04 -14.11 6.26
C TYR A 127 6.11 -14.78 7.13
N SER A 128 5.72 -15.89 7.75
CA SER A 128 6.58 -16.69 8.64
C SER A 128 7.18 -15.90 9.82
N THR A 129 6.53 -14.80 10.21
CA THR A 129 6.95 -13.98 11.35
C THR A 129 5.79 -13.89 12.35
N TYR A 130 6.09 -14.22 13.62
CA TYR A 130 5.15 -14.10 14.72
C TYR A 130 5.35 -12.76 15.43
N HIS A 131 4.27 -12.02 15.63
CA HIS A 131 4.25 -10.79 16.41
C HIS A 131 3.42 -11.02 17.67
N ALA A 132 4.04 -10.94 18.84
CA ALA A 132 3.37 -11.19 20.12
C ALA A 132 2.32 -10.14 20.47
N ASN A 133 2.50 -8.91 19.99
CA ASN A 133 1.61 -7.79 20.28
C ASN A 133 1.50 -6.83 19.09
N PHE A 134 0.54 -5.92 19.17
CA PHE A 134 0.27 -4.96 18.09
C PHE A 134 1.37 -3.91 17.91
N THR A 135 2.07 -3.56 18.97
CA THR A 135 3.17 -2.58 18.92
C THR A 135 4.34 -3.10 18.08
N ASP A 136 4.74 -4.35 18.31
CA ASP A 136 5.81 -5.00 17.52
C ASP A 136 5.40 -5.20 16.06
N PHE A 137 4.14 -5.63 15.83
CA PHE A 137 3.57 -5.75 14.51
C PHE A 137 3.62 -4.43 13.72
N ARG A 138 3.14 -3.34 14.34
CA ARG A 138 3.15 -2.01 13.76
C ARG A 138 4.58 -1.52 13.50
N ARG A 139 5.48 -1.72 14.47
CA ARG A 139 6.89 -1.35 14.35
C ARG A 139 7.55 -2.03 13.16
N ALA A 140 7.40 -3.35 13.03
CA ALA A 140 7.99 -4.10 11.92
C ALA A 140 7.54 -3.58 10.54
N ILE A 141 6.25 -3.26 10.37
CA ILE A 141 5.73 -2.69 9.12
C ILE A 141 6.32 -1.28 8.90
N SER A 142 6.33 -0.43 9.93
CA SER A 142 6.84 0.94 9.82
C SER A 142 8.33 0.99 9.49
N GLU A 143 9.14 0.13 10.11
CA GLU A 143 10.57 0.00 9.82
C GLU A 143 10.82 -0.52 8.39
N CYS A 144 10.04 -1.51 7.94
CA CYS A 144 10.12 -2.00 6.57
C CYS A 144 9.81 -0.89 5.56
N LEU A 145 8.77 -0.10 5.80
CA LEU A 145 8.41 1.04 4.95
C LEU A 145 9.50 2.12 4.95
N ALA A 146 10.09 2.44 6.10
CA ALA A 146 11.19 3.41 6.20
C ALA A 146 12.45 2.95 5.45
N GLN A 147 12.67 1.64 5.32
CA GLN A 147 13.85 1.06 4.68
C GLN A 147 13.68 0.82 3.17
N THR A 148 12.56 1.19 2.58
CA THR A 148 12.28 0.98 1.14
C THR A 148 13.29 1.65 0.23
N GLN A 149 13.82 2.82 0.62
CA GLN A 149 14.81 3.59 -0.17
C GLN A 149 16.26 3.30 0.20
N THR A 150 16.50 2.47 1.21
CA THR A 150 17.83 2.13 1.70
C THR A 150 18.11 0.64 1.57
N LEU A 151 17.80 -0.12 2.60
CA LEU A 151 18.08 -1.56 2.68
C LEU A 151 17.40 -2.37 1.56
N TYR A 152 16.14 -2.06 1.26
CA TYR A 152 15.33 -2.83 0.31
C TYR A 152 15.30 -2.28 -1.11
N LYS A 153 15.98 -1.16 -1.38
CA LYS A 153 15.90 -0.48 -2.67
C LYS A 153 16.21 -1.40 -3.84
N LYS A 154 17.34 -2.09 -3.82
CA LYS A 154 17.75 -3.00 -4.91
C LYS A 154 16.74 -4.11 -5.17
N GLU A 155 16.19 -4.71 -4.13
CA GLU A 155 15.19 -5.76 -4.27
C GLU A 155 13.87 -5.19 -4.79
N LEU A 156 13.42 -4.05 -4.24
CA LEU A 156 12.20 -3.37 -4.67
C LEU A 156 12.26 -2.92 -6.13
N ASP A 157 13.38 -2.46 -6.62
CA ASP A 157 13.55 -2.07 -8.03
C ASP A 157 13.28 -3.26 -8.99
N THR A 158 13.49 -4.49 -8.55
CA THR A 158 13.12 -5.68 -9.33
C THR A 158 11.61 -5.98 -9.31
N TRP A 159 10.91 -5.59 -8.26
CA TRP A 159 9.47 -5.80 -8.10
C TRP A 159 8.63 -4.67 -8.69
N LEU A 160 9.10 -3.43 -8.58
CA LEU A 160 8.39 -2.21 -8.96
C LEU A 160 8.68 -1.81 -10.42
N THR A 161 8.59 -2.76 -11.33
CA THR A 161 8.77 -2.49 -12.75
C THR A 161 7.46 -2.00 -13.39
N LEU A 162 7.55 -1.11 -14.37
CA LEU A 162 6.39 -0.62 -15.14
C LEU A 162 5.85 -1.66 -16.14
N ARG A 163 6.31 -2.90 -16.06
CA ARG A 163 5.79 -4.00 -16.88
C ARG A 163 4.49 -4.50 -16.27
N PHE A 164 3.38 -3.98 -16.75
CA PHE A 164 2.05 -4.41 -16.35
C PHE A 164 1.59 -5.59 -17.22
N GLN A 165 0.83 -6.50 -16.60
CA GLN A 165 0.22 -7.60 -17.33
C GLN A 165 -0.90 -7.05 -18.22
N THR A 166 -0.78 -7.29 -19.53
CA THR A 166 -1.80 -6.95 -20.52
C THR A 166 -2.44 -8.22 -21.05
N PHE A 167 -3.75 -8.20 -21.26
CA PHE A 167 -4.50 -9.31 -21.81
C PHE A 167 -4.97 -8.97 -23.22
N LYS A 168 -4.75 -9.85 -24.18
CA LYS A 168 -5.37 -9.73 -25.51
C LYS A 168 -6.89 -9.98 -25.38
N LYS A 169 -7.71 -9.29 -26.18
CA LYS A 169 -9.16 -9.43 -26.15
C LYS A 169 -9.62 -10.90 -26.31
N SER A 170 -8.86 -11.72 -27.07
CA SER A 170 -9.11 -13.16 -27.25
C SER A 170 -8.82 -14.01 -26.00
N GLN A 171 -8.17 -13.47 -24.96
CA GLN A 171 -7.86 -14.18 -23.71
C GLN A 171 -8.87 -13.85 -22.59
N LEU A 172 -9.80 -12.93 -22.86
CA LEU A 172 -10.87 -12.59 -21.95
C LEU A 172 -12.05 -13.53 -22.25
N MET A 173 -12.36 -14.44 -21.30
CA MET A 173 -13.62 -15.18 -21.38
C MET A 173 -14.77 -14.17 -21.30
N VAL A 174 -15.47 -13.99 -22.39
CA VAL A 174 -16.76 -13.28 -22.42
C VAL A 174 -17.77 -14.23 -21.77
N ARG A 175 -18.22 -13.90 -20.56
CA ARG A 175 -19.40 -14.51 -19.97
C ARG A 175 -20.64 -13.77 -20.42
#